data_4f97a8b93fcb7aba9df376722762b37f
#
_entry.id   4f97a8b93fcb7aba9df376722762b37f
#
_cell.length_a   1.000
_cell.length_b   1.000
_cell.length_c   1.000
_cell.angle_alpha   90.00
_cell.angle_beta   90.00
_cell.angle_gamma   90.00
#
_symmetry.space_group_name_H-M   'P 1'
#
loop_
_entity.id
_entity.type
_entity.pdbx_description
1 polymer ?
#
loop_
_entity_poly.entity_id
_entity_poly.type
_entity_poly.pdbx_seq_one_letter_code
_entity_poly.pdbx_strand_id
1 'polypeptide(L)'
;LDSDPAANNAKLAAIWTQVAAHFASRPSKHLWFEIENEPHDKFDRGNLLATLAPALAAIRASNPRRPVVIGGENWSGIDSLAVLDLPDDPNVYPTFHYYEPFEFTHQGAGWVHPKPPALGRVYGSADDARRLVTDTAKIRAYVARTGVVPFMGETGAYDAHIPLAQRVQYTRAVHDAFAPLGVGICGWAYTNTFPYYDHKVGRWLPGMRGA
;
A
#
# COMPACT_ATOMS: atom_id res chain seq x y z
N LEU A 1 10.46 10.43 9.48
CA LEU A 1 11.41 9.87 8.49
C LEU A 1 11.48 10.73 7.24
N ASP A 2 10.39 11.05 6.61
CA ASP A 2 10.32 11.67 5.28
C ASP A 2 11.08 12.99 5.13
N SER A 3 11.18 13.78 6.18
CA SER A 3 11.94 15.04 6.17
C SER A 3 13.45 14.87 6.40
N ASP A 4 13.88 13.81 7.12
CA ASP A 4 15.27 13.49 7.42
C ASP A 4 15.44 12.00 7.76
N PRO A 5 15.55 11.14 6.73
CA PRO A 5 15.66 9.69 6.92
C PRO A 5 16.90 9.29 7.72
N ALA A 6 18.04 9.91 7.43
CA ALA A 6 19.30 9.57 8.06
C ALA A 6 19.33 9.89 9.58
N ALA A 7 18.77 11.03 9.98
CA ALA A 7 18.70 11.43 11.38
C ALA A 7 17.71 10.59 12.21
N ASN A 8 16.72 9.98 11.55
CA ASN A 8 15.62 9.26 12.22
C ASN A 8 15.73 7.73 12.15
N ASN A 9 16.67 7.17 11.40
CA ASN A 9 16.78 5.71 11.24
C ASN A 9 17.08 4.97 12.57
N ALA A 10 17.92 5.53 13.43
CA ALA A 10 18.22 4.96 14.75
C ALA A 10 16.99 4.95 15.67
N LYS A 11 16.15 5.99 15.59
CA LYS A 11 14.88 6.07 16.33
C LYS A 11 13.89 5.01 15.81
N LEU A 12 13.79 4.85 14.49
CA LEU A 12 12.97 3.79 13.88
C LEU A 12 13.43 2.41 14.36
N ALA A 13 14.73 2.14 14.36
CA ALA A 13 15.29 0.87 14.84
C ALA A 13 14.97 0.63 16.32
N ALA A 14 15.05 1.66 17.17
CA ALA A 14 14.70 1.56 18.59
C ALA A 14 13.20 1.27 18.81
N ILE A 15 12.31 1.83 17.98
CA ILE A 15 10.88 1.52 17.97
C ILE A 15 10.68 0.05 17.59
N TRP A 16 11.30 -0.40 16.50
CA TRP A 16 11.16 -1.77 16.02
C TRP A 16 11.77 -2.80 16.96
N THR A 17 12.80 -2.47 17.72
CA THR A 17 13.32 -3.34 18.79
C THR A 17 12.23 -3.68 19.80
N GLN A 18 11.44 -2.69 20.22
CA GLN A 18 10.37 -2.86 21.19
C GLN A 18 9.15 -3.60 20.58
N VAL A 19 8.70 -3.16 19.42
CA VAL A 19 7.54 -3.76 18.71
C VAL A 19 7.82 -5.22 18.38
N ALA A 20 8.98 -5.51 17.79
CA ALA A 20 9.35 -6.86 17.39
C ALA A 20 9.48 -7.80 18.59
N ALA A 21 10.09 -7.36 19.69
CA ALA A 21 10.19 -8.14 20.91
C ALA A 21 8.81 -8.43 21.53
N HIS A 22 7.93 -7.42 21.58
CA HIS A 22 6.58 -7.56 22.12
C HIS A 22 5.75 -8.62 21.36
N PHE A 23 5.86 -8.66 20.05
CA PHE A 23 5.09 -9.56 19.20
C PHE A 23 5.85 -10.85 18.80
N ALA A 24 7.03 -11.12 19.35
CA ALA A 24 7.85 -12.27 18.96
C ALA A 24 7.14 -13.62 19.08
N SER A 25 6.28 -13.78 20.10
CA SER A 25 5.50 -15.02 20.33
C SER A 25 4.29 -15.18 19.40
N ARG A 26 3.89 -14.14 18.66
CA ARG A 26 2.73 -14.22 17.77
C ARG A 26 3.05 -15.02 16.52
N PRO A 27 2.22 -15.97 16.08
CA PRO A 27 2.46 -16.75 14.88
C PRO A 27 2.54 -15.86 13.62
N SER A 28 3.54 -16.09 12.78
CA SER A 28 3.74 -15.33 11.52
C SER A 28 2.58 -15.46 10.54
N LYS A 29 1.79 -16.54 10.61
CA LYS A 29 0.57 -16.69 9.79
C LYS A 29 -0.53 -15.68 10.11
N HIS A 30 -0.45 -14.99 11.27
CA HIS A 30 -1.46 -14.04 11.74
C HIS A 30 -0.93 -12.61 11.83
N LEU A 31 0.40 -12.41 11.80
CA LEU A 31 1.00 -11.10 12.00
C LEU A 31 2.27 -10.96 11.17
N TRP A 32 2.27 -10.03 10.26
CA TRP A 32 3.42 -9.55 9.51
C TRP A 32 3.80 -8.16 10.01
N PHE A 33 5.00 -7.71 9.76
CA PHE A 33 5.45 -6.37 10.08
C PHE A 33 5.62 -5.57 8.79
N GLU A 34 5.25 -4.31 8.81
CA GLU A 34 5.59 -3.34 7.78
C GLU A 34 6.41 -2.25 8.44
N ILE A 35 7.63 -2.00 7.95
CA ILE A 35 8.59 -1.16 8.69
C ILE A 35 8.15 0.30 8.66
N GLU A 36 7.71 0.79 7.51
CA GLU A 36 7.27 2.15 7.29
C GLU A 36 6.16 2.17 6.26
N ASN A 37 5.10 2.92 6.54
CA ASN A 37 4.00 3.17 5.62
C ASN A 37 4.34 4.34 4.71
N GLU A 38 4.20 4.17 3.40
CA GLU A 38 4.22 5.24 2.41
C GLU A 38 5.45 6.17 2.46
N PRO A 39 6.68 5.68 2.27
CA PRO A 39 7.87 6.52 2.16
C PRO A 39 7.70 7.61 1.09
N HIS A 40 8.00 8.86 1.43
CA HIS A 40 7.83 10.00 0.52
C HIS A 40 8.82 11.13 0.81
N ASP A 41 8.75 12.23 0.07
CA ASP A 41 9.62 13.40 0.17
C ASP A 41 11.11 13.04 0.03
N LYS A 42 11.90 13.24 1.09
CA LYS A 42 13.32 12.91 1.11
C LYS A 42 13.60 11.44 1.37
N PHE A 43 12.59 10.67 1.72
CA PHE A 43 12.70 9.23 1.91
C PHE A 43 12.43 8.52 0.57
N ASP A 44 13.44 8.45 -0.25
CA ASP A 44 13.40 8.01 -1.63
C ASP A 44 14.28 6.78 -1.89
N ARG A 45 14.26 6.27 -3.12
CA ARG A 45 15.05 5.12 -3.56
C ARG A 45 16.54 5.23 -3.26
N GLY A 46 17.10 6.42 -3.18
CA GLY A 46 18.51 6.65 -2.93
C GLY A 46 18.94 6.33 -1.50
N ASN A 47 18.00 6.34 -0.56
CA ASN A 47 18.27 6.10 0.87
C ASN A 47 17.35 5.08 1.53
N LEU A 48 16.30 4.62 0.84
CA LEU A 48 15.26 3.74 1.40
C LEU A 48 15.85 2.53 2.14
N LEU A 49 16.58 1.68 1.45
CA LEU A 49 17.09 0.45 2.04
C LEU A 49 18.12 0.72 3.16
N ALA A 50 18.98 1.72 2.97
CA ALA A 50 19.97 2.09 4.00
C ALA A 50 19.29 2.61 5.28
N THR A 51 18.18 3.35 5.13
CA THR A 51 17.40 3.88 6.25
C THR A 51 16.62 2.77 6.98
N LEU A 52 16.07 1.79 6.25
CA LEU A 52 15.29 0.70 6.83
C LEU A 52 16.17 -0.43 7.41
N ALA A 53 17.40 -0.58 6.96
CA ALA A 53 18.29 -1.69 7.35
C ALA A 53 18.46 -1.84 8.88
N PRO A 54 18.67 -0.78 9.68
CA PRO A 54 18.77 -0.91 11.13
C PRO A 54 17.49 -1.41 11.80
N ALA A 55 16.31 -1.00 11.29
CA ALA A 55 15.02 -1.46 11.77
C ALA A 55 14.80 -2.94 11.41
N LEU A 56 15.13 -3.36 10.19
CA LEU A 56 15.06 -4.75 9.78
C LEU A 56 15.98 -5.63 10.63
N ALA A 57 17.21 -5.19 10.92
CA ALA A 57 18.12 -5.89 11.80
C ALA A 57 17.55 -6.05 13.22
N ALA A 58 16.93 -4.99 13.76
CA ALA A 58 16.26 -5.03 15.06
C ALA A 58 15.09 -6.04 15.08
N ILE A 59 14.30 -6.10 14.00
CA ILE A 59 13.25 -7.10 13.83
C ILE A 59 13.84 -8.51 13.81
N ARG A 60 14.89 -8.75 13.03
CA ARG A 60 15.51 -10.07 12.86
C ARG A 60 16.13 -10.60 14.15
N ALA A 61 16.58 -9.74 15.06
CA ALA A 61 17.10 -10.13 16.36
C ALA A 61 16.12 -10.95 17.20
N SER A 62 14.82 -10.66 17.13
CA SER A 62 13.78 -11.38 17.88
C SER A 62 12.81 -12.16 16.99
N ASN A 63 12.74 -11.88 15.70
CA ASN A 63 11.84 -12.47 14.72
C ASN A 63 12.59 -12.88 13.43
N PRO A 64 13.46 -13.89 13.49
CA PRO A 64 14.39 -14.19 12.39
C PRO A 64 13.72 -14.61 11.07
N ARG A 65 12.48 -15.08 11.10
CA ARG A 65 11.72 -15.53 9.92
C ARG A 65 10.35 -14.88 9.76
N ARG A 66 10.07 -13.83 10.52
CA ARG A 66 8.79 -13.12 10.37
C ARG A 66 8.74 -12.41 9.03
N PRO A 67 7.65 -12.55 8.28
CA PRO A 67 7.43 -11.72 7.10
C PRO A 67 7.48 -10.23 7.44
N VAL A 68 8.26 -9.49 6.67
CA VAL A 68 8.41 -8.05 6.76
C VAL A 68 8.06 -7.44 5.41
N VAL A 69 7.28 -6.38 5.44
CA VAL A 69 6.79 -5.69 4.26
C VAL A 69 7.56 -4.39 4.07
N ILE A 70 7.91 -4.11 2.83
CA ILE A 70 8.59 -2.86 2.44
C ILE A 70 7.89 -2.31 1.19
N GLY A 71 7.44 -1.07 1.28
CA GLY A 71 6.95 -0.28 0.16
C GLY A 71 8.06 0.59 -0.44
N GLY A 72 7.84 1.07 -1.66
CA GLY A 72 8.76 1.98 -2.33
C GLY A 72 8.48 3.46 -2.04
N GLU A 73 9.24 4.33 -2.69
CA GLU A 73 9.06 5.79 -2.63
C GLU A 73 7.69 6.26 -3.15
N ASN A 74 7.42 7.57 -3.06
CA ASN A 74 6.20 8.20 -3.54
C ASN A 74 4.91 7.54 -3.02
N TRP A 75 4.78 7.48 -1.69
CA TRP A 75 3.63 6.88 -0.98
C TRP A 75 3.39 5.42 -1.37
N SER A 76 4.45 4.65 -1.57
CA SER A 76 4.38 3.26 -2.05
C SER A 76 3.59 3.10 -3.36
N GLY A 77 3.46 4.16 -4.16
CA GLY A 77 2.71 4.13 -5.42
C GLY A 77 3.26 3.07 -6.37
N ILE A 78 2.39 2.56 -7.26
CA ILE A 78 2.74 1.45 -8.17
C ILE A 78 3.98 1.75 -9.05
N ASP A 79 4.25 3.01 -9.34
CA ASP A 79 5.43 3.43 -10.13
C ASP A 79 6.75 3.17 -9.39
N SER A 80 6.74 3.16 -8.05
CA SER A 80 7.92 2.86 -7.25
C SER A 80 8.45 1.44 -7.49
N LEU A 81 7.62 0.51 -7.92
CA LEU A 81 8.03 -0.87 -8.23
C LEU A 81 9.09 -0.93 -9.33
N ALA A 82 9.15 0.05 -10.23
CA ALA A 82 10.16 0.06 -11.29
C ALA A 82 11.60 0.12 -10.74
N VAL A 83 11.76 0.70 -9.56
CA VAL A 83 13.06 0.95 -8.91
C VAL A 83 13.17 0.35 -7.50
N LEU A 84 12.12 -0.29 -6.99
CA LEU A 84 12.13 -0.95 -5.69
C LEU A 84 12.98 -2.22 -5.75
N ASP A 85 14.13 -2.17 -5.10
CA ASP A 85 14.92 -3.35 -4.76
C ASP A 85 14.65 -3.76 -3.32
N LEU A 86 14.73 -5.07 -3.05
CA LEU A 86 14.59 -5.61 -1.70
C LEU A 86 15.95 -6.03 -1.15
N PRO A 87 16.13 -6.00 0.19
CA PRO A 87 17.30 -6.61 0.80
C PRO A 87 17.32 -8.12 0.50
N ASP A 88 18.52 -8.72 0.54
CA ASP A 88 18.71 -10.17 0.40
C ASP A 88 18.21 -10.89 1.68
N ASP A 89 16.91 -10.96 1.81
CA ASP A 89 16.18 -11.58 2.92
C ASP A 89 14.92 -12.27 2.39
N PRO A 90 14.83 -13.60 2.40
CA PRO A 90 13.71 -14.33 1.79
C PRO A 90 12.36 -14.12 2.52
N ASN A 91 12.37 -13.43 3.65
CA ASN A 91 11.15 -13.10 4.40
C ASN A 91 10.81 -11.60 4.31
N VAL A 92 11.33 -10.89 3.30
CA VAL A 92 10.90 -9.53 2.97
C VAL A 92 10.04 -9.56 1.73
N TYR A 93 8.92 -8.86 1.78
CA TYR A 93 7.88 -8.85 0.74
C TYR A 93 7.61 -7.43 0.26
N PRO A 94 7.51 -7.20 -1.05
CA PRO A 94 7.20 -5.90 -1.61
C PRO A 94 5.72 -5.58 -1.49
N THR A 95 5.41 -4.32 -1.18
CA THR A 95 4.05 -3.78 -1.27
C THR A 95 3.99 -2.57 -2.19
N PHE A 96 2.79 -2.28 -2.67
CA PHE A 96 2.45 -1.03 -3.31
C PHE A 96 1.02 -0.62 -2.93
N HIS A 97 0.76 0.68 -2.97
CA HIS A 97 -0.58 1.25 -2.81
C HIS A 97 -1.14 1.66 -4.16
N TYR A 98 -2.43 1.47 -4.35
CA TYR A 98 -3.06 1.75 -5.63
C TYR A 98 -4.32 2.58 -5.47
N TYR A 99 -4.22 3.85 -5.81
CA TYR A 99 -5.32 4.81 -5.77
C TYR A 99 -5.57 5.49 -7.12
N GLU A 100 -5.05 4.89 -8.20
CA GLU A 100 -5.20 5.48 -9.54
C GLU A 100 -6.57 5.18 -10.19
N PRO A 101 -7.18 6.16 -10.83
CA PRO A 101 -6.68 7.54 -10.98
C PRO A 101 -6.93 8.36 -9.69
N PHE A 102 -5.88 8.99 -9.19
CA PHE A 102 -5.90 9.73 -7.91
C PHE A 102 -6.97 10.85 -7.89
N GLU A 103 -7.23 11.47 -9.04
CA GLU A 103 -8.26 12.50 -9.20
C GLU A 103 -9.68 11.97 -8.96
N PHE A 104 -9.87 10.66 -9.11
CA PHE A 104 -11.13 10.01 -8.75
C PHE A 104 -11.13 9.62 -7.28
N THR A 105 -10.17 8.83 -6.87
CA THR A 105 -10.18 8.21 -5.53
C THR A 105 -10.11 9.21 -4.39
N HIS A 106 -9.45 10.37 -4.61
CA HIS A 106 -9.24 11.42 -3.62
C HIS A 106 -9.96 12.74 -3.93
N GLN A 107 -10.96 12.72 -4.84
CA GLN A 107 -11.67 13.96 -5.13
C GLN A 107 -12.29 14.57 -3.87
N GLY A 108 -12.01 15.86 -3.65
CA GLY A 108 -12.46 16.60 -2.48
C GLY A 108 -11.79 16.26 -1.15
N ALA A 109 -10.75 15.41 -1.13
CA ALA A 109 -10.04 15.00 0.07
C ALA A 109 -9.23 16.16 0.66
N GLY A 110 -9.73 16.76 1.74
CA GLY A 110 -9.18 18.00 2.32
C GLY A 110 -7.76 17.90 2.89
N TRP A 111 -7.21 16.69 3.03
CA TRP A 111 -5.81 16.46 3.46
C TRP A 111 -4.81 16.47 2.31
N VAL A 112 -5.29 16.49 1.04
CA VAL A 112 -4.41 16.55 -0.12
C VAL A 112 -3.93 17.97 -0.37
N HIS A 113 -2.62 18.16 -0.42
CA HIS A 113 -1.99 19.46 -0.62
C HIS A 113 -1.29 19.53 -2.00
N PRO A 114 -1.17 20.73 -2.62
CA PRO A 114 -1.59 22.06 -2.12
C PRO A 114 -3.12 22.29 -2.17
N LYS A 115 -3.87 21.45 -2.85
CA LYS A 115 -5.35 21.46 -2.89
C LYS A 115 -5.89 20.07 -3.22
N PRO A 116 -7.08 19.70 -2.73
CA PRO A 116 -7.71 18.45 -3.11
C PRO A 116 -8.02 18.40 -4.62
N PRO A 117 -8.06 17.20 -5.21
CA PRO A 117 -8.58 17.01 -6.56
C PRO A 117 -10.02 17.55 -6.69
N ALA A 118 -10.35 18.04 -7.88
CA ALA A 118 -11.68 18.62 -8.15
C ALA A 118 -12.79 17.57 -8.01
N LEU A 119 -13.97 18.02 -7.58
CA LEU A 119 -15.16 17.19 -7.51
C LEU A 119 -15.74 16.89 -8.89
N GLY A 120 -16.52 15.80 -8.99
CA GLY A 120 -17.29 15.44 -10.19
C GLY A 120 -16.59 14.49 -11.15
N ARG A 121 -15.40 13.96 -10.81
CA ARG A 121 -14.75 12.89 -11.58
C ARG A 121 -15.55 11.59 -11.43
N VAL A 122 -15.95 11.02 -12.56
CA VAL A 122 -16.65 9.73 -12.66
C VAL A 122 -15.68 8.67 -13.16
N TYR A 123 -15.70 7.48 -12.55
CA TYR A 123 -14.88 6.34 -12.95
C TYR A 123 -15.55 5.51 -14.05
N GLY A 124 -14.74 4.88 -14.90
CA GLY A 124 -15.20 3.94 -15.93
C GLY A 124 -15.02 4.44 -17.36
N SER A 125 -14.20 5.46 -17.56
CA SER A 125 -13.81 5.94 -18.89
C SER A 125 -12.87 4.95 -19.61
N ALA A 126 -12.71 5.11 -20.93
CA ALA A 126 -11.71 4.36 -21.68
C ALA A 126 -10.27 4.62 -21.19
N ASP A 127 -10.00 5.83 -20.64
CA ASP A 127 -8.71 6.16 -20.06
C ASP A 127 -8.46 5.38 -18.77
N ASP A 128 -9.48 5.21 -17.93
CA ASP A 128 -9.37 4.39 -16.70
C ASP A 128 -9.04 2.94 -17.07
N ALA A 129 -9.69 2.39 -18.07
CA ALA A 129 -9.41 1.04 -18.54
C ALA A 129 -7.97 0.90 -19.10
N ARG A 130 -7.51 1.89 -19.89
CA ARG A 130 -6.12 1.90 -20.40
C ARG A 130 -5.10 2.00 -19.27
N ARG A 131 -5.39 2.80 -18.24
CA ARG A 131 -4.51 2.91 -17.07
C ARG A 131 -4.35 1.56 -16.38
N LEU A 132 -5.42 0.83 -16.12
CA LEU A 132 -5.33 -0.53 -15.52
C LEU A 132 -4.46 -1.47 -16.35
N VAL A 133 -4.58 -1.44 -17.68
CA VAL A 133 -3.72 -2.24 -18.56
C VAL A 133 -2.25 -1.85 -18.41
N THR A 134 -1.95 -0.56 -18.41
CA THR A 134 -0.59 -0.05 -18.22
C THR A 134 -0.04 -0.43 -16.85
N ASP A 135 -0.83 -0.27 -15.80
CA ASP A 135 -0.40 -0.50 -14.42
C ASP A 135 -0.22 -2.00 -14.12
N THR A 136 -1.06 -2.87 -14.67
CA THR A 136 -0.83 -4.33 -14.57
C THR A 136 0.43 -4.76 -15.31
N ALA A 137 0.84 -4.06 -16.37
CA ALA A 137 2.13 -4.33 -17.02
C ALA A 137 3.33 -4.00 -16.12
N LYS A 138 3.22 -3.00 -15.23
CA LYS A 138 4.26 -2.69 -14.23
C LYS A 138 4.45 -3.85 -13.24
N ILE A 139 3.36 -4.50 -12.81
CA ILE A 139 3.43 -5.70 -11.96
C ILE A 139 4.17 -6.83 -12.69
N ARG A 140 3.81 -7.11 -13.94
CA ARG A 140 4.50 -8.15 -14.74
C ARG A 140 5.99 -7.86 -14.90
N ALA A 141 6.35 -6.60 -15.14
CA ALA A 141 7.75 -6.17 -15.26
C ALA A 141 8.50 -6.35 -13.94
N TYR A 142 7.88 -5.99 -12.80
CA TYR A 142 8.46 -6.22 -11.48
C TYR A 142 8.70 -7.71 -11.20
N VAL A 143 7.70 -8.55 -11.44
CA VAL A 143 7.82 -10.01 -11.26
C VAL A 143 8.88 -10.61 -12.17
N ALA A 144 8.95 -10.16 -13.43
CA ALA A 144 9.99 -10.63 -14.36
C ALA A 144 11.41 -10.26 -13.90
N ARG A 145 11.58 -9.10 -13.24
CA ARG A 145 12.86 -8.64 -12.70
C ARG A 145 13.26 -9.34 -11.40
N THR A 146 12.31 -9.57 -10.51
CA THR A 146 12.59 -9.98 -9.12
C THR A 146 12.18 -11.42 -8.79
N GLY A 147 11.29 -12.02 -9.58
CA GLY A 147 10.68 -13.31 -9.26
C GLY A 147 9.62 -13.25 -8.15
N VAL A 148 9.33 -12.08 -7.59
CA VAL A 148 8.42 -11.91 -6.43
C VAL A 148 7.16 -11.16 -6.87
N VAL A 149 5.99 -11.66 -6.49
CA VAL A 149 4.72 -10.96 -6.69
C VAL A 149 4.52 -9.97 -5.55
N PRO A 150 4.41 -8.65 -5.82
CA PRO A 150 4.09 -7.67 -4.79
C PRO A 150 2.62 -7.83 -4.37
N PHE A 151 2.28 -7.41 -3.15
CA PHE A 151 0.87 -7.29 -2.79
C PHE A 151 0.43 -5.82 -2.76
N MET A 152 -0.85 -5.59 -3.00
CA MET A 152 -1.45 -4.27 -2.92
C MET A 152 -1.85 -4.03 -1.46
N GLY A 153 -1.05 -3.24 -0.73
CA GLY A 153 -1.24 -2.95 0.69
C GLY A 153 -2.45 -2.08 0.96
N GLU A 154 -2.78 -1.19 0.02
CA GLU A 154 -3.94 -0.31 0.11
C GLU A 154 -4.57 -0.04 -1.25
N THR A 155 -5.91 0.03 -1.27
CA THR A 155 -6.71 0.60 -2.36
C THR A 155 -8.09 0.98 -1.84
N GLY A 156 -8.72 1.98 -2.45
CA GLY A 156 -10.06 2.43 -2.08
C GLY A 156 -10.42 3.76 -2.73
N ALA A 157 -11.61 4.28 -2.40
CA ALA A 157 -12.07 5.57 -2.90
C ALA A 157 -12.85 6.31 -1.81
N TYR A 158 -12.56 7.61 -1.65
CA TYR A 158 -13.09 8.49 -0.60
C TYR A 158 -14.61 8.59 -0.63
N ASP A 159 -15.26 8.35 0.50
CA ASP A 159 -16.72 8.21 0.56
C ASP A 159 -17.49 9.52 0.61
N ALA A 160 -16.87 10.62 1.06
CA ALA A 160 -17.59 11.88 1.25
C ALA A 160 -18.11 12.48 -0.07
N HIS A 161 -17.43 12.23 -1.18
CA HIS A 161 -17.77 12.83 -2.47
C HIS A 161 -17.98 11.82 -3.61
N ILE A 162 -17.74 10.52 -3.35
CA ILE A 162 -17.85 9.48 -4.36
C ILE A 162 -19.03 8.56 -4.03
N PRO A 163 -20.08 8.52 -4.86
CA PRO A 163 -21.22 7.63 -4.66
C PRO A 163 -20.81 6.17 -4.52
N LEU A 164 -21.50 5.42 -3.66
CA LEU A 164 -21.19 4.01 -3.39
C LEU A 164 -21.09 3.17 -4.67
N ALA A 165 -22.00 3.37 -5.64
CA ALA A 165 -21.97 2.63 -6.90
C ALA A 165 -20.66 2.83 -7.68
N GLN A 166 -20.10 4.04 -7.66
CA GLN A 166 -18.82 4.35 -8.29
C GLN A 166 -17.64 3.75 -7.53
N ARG A 167 -17.69 3.73 -6.20
CA ARG A 167 -16.66 3.08 -5.37
C ARG A 167 -16.65 1.56 -5.62
N VAL A 168 -17.82 0.94 -5.70
CA VAL A 168 -17.97 -0.50 -6.05
C VAL A 168 -17.41 -0.78 -7.44
N GLN A 169 -17.74 0.06 -8.44
CA GLN A 169 -17.24 -0.09 -9.80
C GLN A 169 -15.70 -0.03 -9.84
N TYR A 170 -15.11 0.94 -9.14
CA TYR A 170 -13.67 1.09 -9.01
C TYR A 170 -13.02 -0.14 -8.36
N THR A 171 -13.53 -0.56 -7.19
CA THR A 171 -13.00 -1.69 -6.44
C THR A 171 -13.01 -2.97 -7.27
N ARG A 172 -14.12 -3.25 -7.99
CA ARG A 172 -14.20 -4.41 -8.89
C ARG A 172 -13.20 -4.33 -10.03
N ALA A 173 -13.09 -3.17 -10.67
CA ALA A 173 -12.17 -3.00 -11.79
C ALA A 173 -10.69 -3.22 -11.35
N VAL A 174 -10.32 -2.71 -10.16
CA VAL A 174 -9.00 -2.95 -9.57
C VAL A 174 -8.82 -4.44 -9.25
N HIS A 175 -9.77 -5.07 -8.56
CA HIS A 175 -9.70 -6.49 -8.25
C HIS A 175 -9.55 -7.34 -9.53
N ASP A 176 -10.41 -7.14 -10.52
CA ASP A 176 -10.43 -7.92 -11.76
C ASP A 176 -9.13 -7.75 -12.58
N ALA A 177 -8.48 -6.60 -12.45
CA ALA A 177 -7.22 -6.33 -13.14
C ALA A 177 -6.01 -6.98 -12.44
N PHE A 178 -5.93 -6.93 -11.12
CA PHE A 178 -4.73 -7.31 -10.37
C PHE A 178 -4.77 -8.73 -9.78
N ALA A 179 -5.92 -9.23 -9.34
CA ALA A 179 -6.04 -10.56 -8.76
C ALA A 179 -5.59 -11.70 -9.69
N PRO A 180 -5.84 -11.67 -11.02
CA PRO A 180 -5.33 -12.69 -11.94
C PRO A 180 -3.81 -12.75 -12.05
N LEU A 181 -3.10 -11.72 -11.56
CA LEU A 181 -1.63 -11.69 -11.50
C LEU A 181 -1.07 -12.32 -10.21
N GLY A 182 -1.93 -12.83 -9.34
CA GLY A 182 -1.55 -13.35 -8.03
C GLY A 182 -1.36 -12.27 -6.96
N VAL A 183 -1.72 -11.02 -7.26
CA VAL A 183 -1.62 -9.90 -6.32
C VAL A 183 -2.67 -10.06 -5.22
N GLY A 184 -2.23 -10.16 -3.96
CA GLY A 184 -3.10 -10.01 -2.80
C GLY A 184 -3.54 -8.55 -2.67
N ILE A 185 -4.81 -8.29 -2.34
CA ILE A 185 -5.38 -6.95 -2.31
C ILE A 185 -5.96 -6.65 -0.94
N CYS A 186 -5.51 -5.55 -0.34
CA CYS A 186 -6.05 -5.00 0.91
C CYS A 186 -6.83 -3.72 0.63
N GLY A 187 -8.09 -3.69 1.08
CA GLY A 187 -8.91 -2.49 0.98
C GLY A 187 -8.60 -1.48 2.08
N TRP A 188 -8.42 -0.24 1.74
CA TRP A 188 -8.35 0.90 2.65
C TRP A 188 -9.65 1.71 2.56
N ALA A 189 -10.45 1.87 3.63
CA ALA A 189 -10.25 1.23 4.92
C ALA A 189 -11.51 0.42 5.28
N TYR A 190 -11.44 -0.35 6.37
CA TYR A 190 -12.59 -1.19 6.72
C TYR A 190 -13.85 -0.36 7.06
N THR A 191 -13.74 0.70 7.87
CA THR A 191 -14.90 1.40 8.43
C THR A 191 -14.92 2.92 8.31
N ASN A 192 -13.84 3.57 7.87
CA ASN A 192 -13.78 5.04 7.85
C ASN A 192 -13.18 5.57 6.56
N THR A 193 -13.56 6.76 6.17
CA THR A 193 -13.01 7.57 5.06
C THR A 193 -13.13 6.90 3.67
N PHE A 194 -12.78 5.61 3.57
CA PHE A 194 -12.89 4.77 2.36
C PHE A 194 -13.63 3.46 2.70
N PRO A 195 -14.80 3.49 3.36
CA PRO A 195 -15.35 2.33 4.02
C PRO A 195 -15.83 1.24 3.06
N TYR A 196 -15.56 0.00 3.45
CA TYR A 196 -16.14 -1.22 2.87
C TYR A 196 -17.26 -1.78 3.72
N TYR A 197 -17.27 -1.46 5.02
CA TYR A 197 -18.19 -2.00 6.01
C TYR A 197 -18.82 -0.89 6.85
N ASP A 198 -20.12 -0.96 7.04
CA ASP A 198 -20.86 -0.07 7.93
C ASP A 198 -20.90 -0.67 9.34
N HIS A 199 -20.05 -0.18 10.23
CA HIS A 199 -19.96 -0.64 11.61
C HIS A 199 -21.18 -0.25 12.47
N LYS A 200 -21.95 0.77 12.05
CA LYS A 200 -23.16 1.21 12.79
C LYS A 200 -24.29 0.23 12.64
N VAL A 201 -24.41 -0.39 11.48
CA VAL A 201 -25.44 -1.40 11.19
C VAL A 201 -24.88 -2.83 11.08
N GLY A 202 -23.58 -3.01 11.26
CA GLY A 202 -22.93 -4.32 11.35
C GLY A 202 -22.93 -5.11 10.02
N ARG A 203 -22.82 -4.45 8.85
CA ARG A 203 -22.86 -5.13 7.57
C ARG A 203 -21.94 -4.50 6.52
N TRP A 204 -21.56 -5.29 5.54
CA TRP A 204 -20.88 -4.80 4.35
C TRP A 204 -21.73 -3.77 3.60
N LEU A 205 -21.09 -2.73 3.08
CA LEU A 205 -21.75 -1.82 2.18
C LEU A 205 -22.20 -2.59 0.91
N PRO A 206 -23.39 -2.29 0.38
CA PRO A 206 -23.92 -2.98 -0.78
C PRO A 206 -22.93 -3.03 -1.95
N GLY A 207 -22.64 -4.25 -2.44
CA GLY A 207 -21.71 -4.49 -3.53
C GLY A 207 -20.22 -4.50 -3.18
N MET A 208 -19.81 -4.14 -1.94
CA MET A 208 -18.41 -4.15 -1.52
C MET A 208 -17.90 -5.53 -1.10
N ARG A 209 -18.76 -6.44 -0.70
CA ARG A 209 -18.37 -7.82 -0.41
C ARG A 209 -18.22 -8.58 -1.72
N GLY A 210 -17.00 -9.02 -2.03
CA GLY A 210 -16.68 -9.73 -3.28
C GLY A 210 -16.50 -8.79 -4.49
N ALA A 211 -16.28 -7.49 -4.23
CA ALA A 211 -15.83 -6.55 -5.25
C ALA A 211 -14.30 -6.56 -5.30
#